data_e7425583bd0d114bf9de58b7f764eed2
#
_entry.id   e7425583bd0d114bf9de58b7f764eed2
#
_cell.length_a   1.000
_cell.length_b   1.000
_cell.length_c   1.000
_cell.angle_alpha   90.00
_cell.angle_beta   90.00
_cell.angle_gamma   90.00
#
_symmetry.space_group_name_H-M   'P 1'
#
loop_
_entity.id
_entity.type
_entity.pdbx_description
1 polymer ?
#
loop_
_entity_poly.entity_id
_entity_poly.type
_entity_poly.pdbx_seq_one_letter_code
_entity_poly.pdbx_strand_id
1 'polypeptide(L)'
;MLIFSQHSLAFIAVPKTGTTAVEMALKPKADILFTKRYKHMPARIFHAKVAPFLDISLGLHPERFAVMRNPEEQVRSWFRYRSREQKDGSANSTGGISFDAFVLALTSDDPPAFAKIGSQYNMLTSGEGDVLVHQLFAYETPALLQTFLNDRFGQEIVLKQKNVSPPADAPLSDDMRARLRTARAAEFELYDRLMDAGGNFQSQIG
;
A
#
# COMPACT_ATOMS: atom_id res chain seq x y z
N MET A 1 10.19 -1.17 -2.57
CA MET A 1 10.66 0.02 -1.81
C MET A 1 11.84 0.60 -2.55
N LEU A 2 11.87 1.90 -2.72
CA LEU A 2 12.89 2.66 -3.47
C LEU A 2 13.40 3.80 -2.60
N ILE A 3 14.70 4.11 -2.65
CA ILE A 3 15.29 5.27 -1.99
C ILE A 3 16.06 6.08 -3.04
N PHE A 4 15.87 7.39 -2.99
CA PHE A 4 16.43 8.38 -3.91
C PHE A 4 17.24 9.39 -3.11
N SER A 5 18.56 9.22 -3.06
CA SER A 5 19.45 10.04 -2.23
C SER A 5 19.45 11.50 -2.68
N GLN A 6 19.56 11.75 -3.99
CA GLN A 6 19.58 13.10 -4.57
C GLN A 6 18.27 13.87 -4.37
N HIS A 7 17.16 13.18 -4.14
CA HIS A 7 15.85 13.78 -3.91
C HIS A 7 15.41 13.71 -2.45
N SER A 8 16.25 13.17 -1.56
CA SER A 8 15.93 12.90 -0.15
C SER A 8 14.55 12.27 0.02
N LEU A 9 14.27 11.20 -0.75
CA LEU A 9 12.95 10.59 -0.84
C LEU A 9 13.00 9.07 -0.69
N ALA A 10 12.00 8.47 -0.03
CA ALA A 10 11.83 7.02 0.07
C ALA A 10 10.39 6.61 -0.20
N PHE A 11 10.19 5.66 -1.12
CA PHE A 11 8.89 5.09 -1.43
C PHE A 11 8.62 3.83 -0.59
N ILE A 12 7.63 3.92 0.31
CA ILE A 12 7.10 2.79 1.08
C ILE A 12 6.02 2.10 0.25
N ALA A 13 6.35 0.95 -0.32
CA ALA A 13 5.51 0.27 -1.30
C ALA A 13 4.40 -0.57 -0.63
N VAL A 14 3.23 0.00 -0.39
CA VAL A 14 2.05 -0.71 0.13
C VAL A 14 1.47 -1.62 -0.95
N PRO A 15 1.19 -2.91 -0.68
CA PRO A 15 0.63 -3.82 -1.68
C PRO A 15 -0.75 -3.38 -2.19
N LYS A 16 -1.00 -3.56 -3.49
CA LYS A 16 -2.31 -3.33 -4.15
C LYS A 16 -2.74 -1.86 -4.24
N THR A 17 -1.81 -0.94 -4.11
CA THR A 17 -2.00 0.53 -4.25
C THR A 17 -1.28 1.10 -5.48
N GLY A 18 -1.16 0.35 -6.56
CA GLY A 18 -0.49 0.83 -7.78
C GLY A 18 1.05 0.84 -7.74
N THR A 19 1.67 0.17 -6.77
CA THR A 19 3.14 0.15 -6.57
C THR A 19 3.93 -0.23 -7.83
N THR A 20 3.37 -1.06 -8.72
CA THR A 20 4.03 -1.44 -9.96
C THR A 20 4.23 -0.25 -10.90
N ALA A 21 3.24 0.64 -11.01
CA ALA A 21 3.35 1.85 -11.84
C ALA A 21 4.45 2.78 -11.32
N VAL A 22 4.46 3.03 -10.00
CA VAL A 22 5.48 3.84 -9.34
C VAL A 22 6.88 3.24 -9.52
N GLU A 23 7.03 1.92 -9.27
CA GLU A 23 8.32 1.26 -9.44
C GLU A 23 8.82 1.27 -10.88
N MET A 24 7.95 1.06 -11.85
CA MET A 24 8.36 1.10 -13.26
C MET A 24 8.85 2.48 -13.68
N ALA A 25 8.21 3.54 -13.19
CA ALA A 25 8.59 4.90 -13.50
C ALA A 25 9.87 5.35 -12.77
N LEU A 26 10.03 4.95 -11.50
CA LEU A 26 11.03 5.51 -10.62
C LEU A 26 12.23 4.57 -10.33
N LYS A 27 12.12 3.27 -10.59
CA LYS A 27 13.21 2.31 -10.36
C LYS A 27 14.54 2.70 -11.03
N PRO A 28 14.56 3.23 -12.27
CA PRO A 28 15.82 3.65 -12.90
C PRO A 28 16.50 4.85 -12.22
N LYS A 29 15.77 5.57 -11.35
CA LYS A 29 16.23 6.76 -10.64
C LYS A 29 16.61 6.49 -9.18
N ALA A 30 16.36 5.28 -8.70
CA ALA A 30 16.60 4.92 -7.30
C ALA A 30 18.04 4.45 -7.09
N ASP A 31 18.66 4.95 -6.02
CA ASP A 31 20.01 4.55 -5.60
C ASP A 31 19.99 3.24 -4.83
N ILE A 32 18.95 3.03 -3.97
CA ILE A 32 18.81 1.81 -3.19
C ILE A 32 17.45 1.15 -3.49
N LEU A 33 17.50 -0.14 -3.78
CA LEU A 33 16.36 -0.95 -4.18
C LEU A 33 16.16 -2.13 -3.22
N PHE A 34 15.00 -2.17 -2.57
CA PHE A 34 14.57 -3.36 -1.84
C PHE A 34 13.61 -4.17 -2.70
N THR A 35 14.00 -5.41 -3.00
CA THR A 35 13.27 -6.30 -3.91
C THR A 35 12.77 -7.56 -3.22
N LYS A 36 12.01 -8.39 -3.92
CA LYS A 36 11.47 -9.66 -3.43
C LYS A 36 10.74 -9.48 -2.10
N ARG A 37 11.09 -10.25 -1.06
CA ARG A 37 10.44 -10.19 0.26
C ARG A 37 10.55 -8.84 0.97
N TYR A 38 11.56 -8.04 0.65
CA TYR A 38 11.79 -6.72 1.25
C TYR A 38 11.13 -5.58 0.46
N LYS A 39 10.57 -5.88 -0.71
CA LYS A 39 9.85 -4.90 -1.53
C LYS A 39 8.75 -4.15 -0.74
N HIS A 40 8.00 -4.90 0.04
CA HIS A 40 6.87 -4.41 0.85
C HIS A 40 7.23 -4.35 2.33
N MET A 41 8.37 -3.74 2.65
CA MET A 41 8.80 -3.52 4.03
C MET A 41 7.87 -2.50 4.70
N PRO A 42 7.29 -2.81 5.88
CA PRO A 42 6.47 -1.85 6.64
C PRO A 42 7.27 -0.61 7.05
N ALA A 43 6.58 0.54 7.13
CA ALA A 43 7.19 1.81 7.53
C ALA A 43 7.87 1.74 8.90
N ARG A 44 7.31 0.96 9.85
CA ARG A 44 7.93 0.74 11.17
C ARG A 44 9.30 0.06 11.10
N ILE A 45 9.47 -0.90 10.17
CA ILE A 45 10.78 -1.57 9.99
C ILE A 45 11.76 -0.62 9.31
N PHE A 46 11.30 0.15 8.32
CA PHE A 46 12.11 1.21 7.71
C PHE A 46 12.56 2.21 8.78
N HIS A 47 11.62 2.71 9.60
CA HIS A 47 11.91 3.68 10.67
C HIS A 47 12.94 3.15 11.68
N ALA A 48 12.75 1.92 12.16
CA ALA A 48 13.58 1.36 13.23
C ALA A 48 14.94 0.81 12.75
N LYS A 49 15.09 0.46 11.46
CA LYS A 49 16.29 -0.25 10.98
C LYS A 49 16.97 0.41 9.79
N VAL A 50 16.20 0.93 8.83
CA VAL A 50 16.77 1.47 7.60
C VAL A 50 17.09 2.96 7.77
N ALA A 51 16.19 3.74 8.35
CA ALA A 51 16.41 5.17 8.55
C ALA A 51 17.67 5.47 9.41
N PRO A 52 17.91 4.80 10.55
CA PRO A 52 19.16 5.01 11.30
C PRO A 52 20.42 4.60 10.52
N PHE A 53 20.34 3.53 9.71
CA PHE A 53 21.47 3.15 8.86
C PHE A 53 21.76 4.22 7.79
N LEU A 54 20.72 4.77 7.15
CA LEU A 54 20.86 5.82 6.14
C LEU A 54 21.45 7.10 6.76
N ASP A 55 20.99 7.46 7.95
CA ASP A 55 21.50 8.60 8.70
C ASP A 55 22.97 8.43 9.08
N ILE A 56 23.29 7.42 9.87
CA ILE A 56 24.62 7.21 10.44
C ILE A 56 25.68 6.93 9.37
N SER A 57 25.32 6.11 8.35
CA SER A 57 26.30 5.65 7.37
C SER A 57 26.38 6.54 6.13
N LEU A 58 25.34 7.28 5.79
CA LEU A 58 25.25 8.02 4.53
C LEU A 58 24.83 9.50 4.72
N GLY A 59 24.47 9.93 5.94
CA GLY A 59 23.95 11.27 6.20
C GLY A 59 22.63 11.57 5.49
N LEU A 60 21.80 10.55 5.24
CA LEU A 60 20.56 10.65 4.45
C LEU A 60 19.32 10.58 5.35
N HIS A 61 18.45 11.59 5.24
CA HIS A 61 17.17 11.69 5.96
C HIS A 61 16.00 11.74 4.96
N PRO A 62 15.67 10.63 4.28
CA PRO A 62 14.69 10.68 3.21
C PRO A 62 13.27 10.89 3.75
N GLU A 63 12.56 11.83 3.15
CA GLU A 63 11.12 11.98 3.30
C GLU A 63 10.42 10.73 2.77
N ARG A 64 9.55 10.13 3.56
CA ARG A 64 8.85 8.89 3.21
C ARG A 64 7.50 9.22 2.57
N PHE A 65 7.23 8.63 1.42
CA PHE A 65 5.89 8.69 0.85
C PHE A 65 5.32 7.31 0.58
N ALA A 66 4.00 7.22 0.64
CA ALA A 66 3.25 6.00 0.35
C ALA A 66 1.92 6.33 -0.33
N VAL A 67 1.29 5.29 -0.85
CA VAL A 67 -0.08 5.36 -1.39
C VAL A 67 -0.94 4.41 -0.58
N MET A 68 -2.11 4.88 -0.17
CA MET A 68 -3.16 4.09 0.46
C MET A 68 -4.38 4.06 -0.45
N ARG A 69 -5.06 2.95 -0.50
CA ARG A 69 -6.29 2.74 -1.27
C ARG A 69 -7.47 2.58 -0.34
N ASN A 70 -8.69 2.90 -0.79
CA ASN A 70 -9.90 2.55 -0.07
C ASN A 70 -9.80 1.10 0.45
N PRO A 71 -9.99 0.84 1.76
CA PRO A 71 -9.73 -0.48 2.34
C PRO A 71 -10.56 -1.61 1.72
N GLU A 72 -11.85 -1.38 1.40
CA GLU A 72 -12.68 -2.37 0.71
C GLU A 72 -12.11 -2.67 -0.68
N GLU A 73 -11.73 -1.65 -1.44
CA GLU A 73 -11.17 -1.81 -2.77
C GLU A 73 -9.76 -2.45 -2.77
N GLN A 74 -8.98 -2.24 -1.73
CA GLN A 74 -7.69 -2.92 -1.55
C GLN A 74 -7.90 -4.41 -1.29
N VAL A 75 -8.86 -4.77 -0.43
CA VAL A 75 -9.26 -6.15 -0.14
C VAL A 75 -9.81 -6.82 -1.41
N ARG A 76 -10.68 -6.14 -2.16
CA ARG A 76 -11.21 -6.59 -3.46
C ARG A 76 -10.11 -6.82 -4.49
N SER A 77 -9.10 -5.95 -4.49
CA SER A 77 -7.92 -6.10 -5.36
C SER A 77 -7.07 -7.34 -5.00
N TRP A 78 -6.98 -7.70 -3.72
CA TRP A 78 -6.36 -8.95 -3.29
C TRP A 78 -7.16 -10.17 -3.73
N PHE A 79 -8.47 -10.15 -3.53
CA PHE A 79 -9.38 -11.21 -3.97
C PHE A 79 -9.20 -11.49 -5.46
N ARG A 80 -9.33 -10.46 -6.31
CA ARG A 80 -9.15 -10.57 -7.77
C ARG A 80 -7.75 -11.02 -8.16
N TYR A 81 -6.72 -10.61 -7.43
CA TYR A 81 -5.35 -11.05 -7.70
C TYR A 81 -5.16 -12.54 -7.43
N ARG A 82 -5.82 -13.06 -6.41
CA ARG A 82 -5.75 -14.46 -6.00
C ARG A 82 -6.67 -15.38 -6.81
N SER A 83 -7.65 -14.83 -7.54
CA SER A 83 -8.56 -15.57 -8.43
C SER A 83 -8.00 -15.78 -9.84
N ARG A 84 -6.78 -15.32 -10.14
CA ARG A 84 -6.16 -15.50 -11.46
C ARG A 84 -5.80 -16.97 -11.68
N GLU A 85 -5.95 -17.47 -12.92
CA GLU A 85 -5.63 -18.85 -13.33
C GLU A 85 -4.23 -19.31 -12.87
N GLN A 86 -3.23 -18.41 -12.92
CA GLN A 86 -1.87 -18.70 -12.43
C GLN A 86 -1.79 -19.04 -10.94
N LYS A 87 -2.89 -18.88 -10.19
CA LYS A 87 -3.01 -19.21 -8.76
C LYS A 87 -3.87 -20.45 -8.52
N ASP A 88 -4.51 -21.01 -9.56
CA ASP A 88 -5.32 -22.21 -9.42
C ASP A 88 -4.50 -23.37 -8.83
N GLY A 89 -5.16 -24.11 -7.94
CA GLY A 89 -4.52 -25.20 -7.20
C GLY A 89 -3.57 -24.78 -6.08
N SER A 90 -3.29 -23.47 -5.90
CA SER A 90 -2.49 -23.02 -4.76
C SER A 90 -3.35 -22.77 -3.51
N ALA A 91 -2.78 -22.94 -2.32
CA ALA A 91 -3.45 -22.62 -1.06
C ALA A 91 -3.87 -21.13 -0.94
N ASN A 92 -3.37 -20.28 -1.83
CA ASN A 92 -3.70 -18.85 -1.88
C ASN A 92 -4.76 -18.53 -2.94
N SER A 93 -5.30 -19.52 -3.68
CA SER A 93 -6.32 -19.28 -4.70
C SER A 93 -7.66 -18.90 -4.07
N THR A 94 -8.34 -17.92 -4.69
CA THR A 94 -9.73 -17.58 -4.41
C THR A 94 -10.68 -18.06 -5.51
N GLY A 95 -10.20 -18.94 -6.40
CA GLY A 95 -11.04 -19.57 -7.42
C GLY A 95 -12.20 -20.32 -6.78
N GLY A 96 -13.40 -20.10 -7.29
CA GLY A 96 -14.60 -20.82 -6.83
C GLY A 96 -15.25 -20.30 -5.54
N ILE A 97 -14.75 -19.22 -4.91
CA ILE A 97 -15.39 -18.61 -3.73
C ILE A 97 -15.94 -17.21 -4.07
N SER A 98 -16.97 -16.78 -3.34
CA SER A 98 -17.50 -15.42 -3.44
C SER A 98 -16.62 -14.42 -2.70
N PHE A 99 -16.80 -13.13 -3.02
CA PHE A 99 -16.10 -12.09 -2.28
C PHE A 99 -16.59 -11.99 -0.82
N ASP A 100 -17.86 -12.25 -0.56
CA ASP A 100 -18.41 -12.37 0.79
C ASP A 100 -17.71 -13.48 1.60
N ALA A 101 -17.54 -14.66 1.01
CA ALA A 101 -16.83 -15.77 1.65
C ALA A 101 -15.34 -15.42 1.93
N PHE A 102 -14.71 -14.67 1.02
CA PHE A 102 -13.36 -14.18 1.23
C PHE A 102 -13.29 -13.18 2.40
N VAL A 103 -14.22 -12.23 2.49
CA VAL A 103 -14.28 -11.25 3.59
C VAL A 103 -14.58 -11.95 4.92
N LEU A 104 -15.50 -12.91 4.94
CA LEU A 104 -15.80 -13.72 6.12
C LEU A 104 -14.53 -14.45 6.62
N ALA A 105 -13.80 -15.08 5.71
CA ALA A 105 -12.55 -15.78 6.04
C ALA A 105 -11.43 -14.81 6.49
N LEU A 106 -11.30 -13.65 5.83
CA LEU A 106 -10.34 -12.61 6.18
C LEU A 106 -10.51 -12.07 7.59
N THR A 107 -11.77 -11.99 8.05
CA THR A 107 -12.16 -11.42 9.34
C THR A 107 -12.35 -12.47 10.44
N SER A 108 -11.91 -13.70 10.22
CA SER A 108 -11.85 -14.74 11.24
C SER A 108 -10.58 -14.61 12.09
N ASP A 109 -10.57 -15.25 13.26
CA ASP A 109 -9.43 -15.24 14.19
C ASP A 109 -8.17 -15.89 13.59
N ASP A 110 -8.34 -16.93 12.78
CA ASP A 110 -7.25 -17.58 12.03
C ASP A 110 -7.60 -17.65 10.54
N PRO A 111 -7.30 -16.61 9.77
CA PRO A 111 -7.59 -16.56 8.35
C PRO A 111 -6.84 -17.64 7.57
N PRO A 112 -7.52 -18.42 6.72
CA PRO A 112 -6.87 -19.38 5.85
C PRO A 112 -5.90 -18.71 4.87
N ALA A 113 -4.99 -19.47 4.28
CA ALA A 113 -3.93 -18.95 3.43
C ALA A 113 -4.45 -18.04 2.31
N PHE A 114 -5.60 -18.39 1.70
CA PHE A 114 -6.22 -17.59 0.65
C PHE A 114 -6.78 -16.24 1.15
N ALA A 115 -7.06 -16.07 2.43
CA ALA A 115 -7.56 -14.85 3.04
C ALA A 115 -6.48 -14.12 3.88
N LYS A 116 -5.32 -14.73 4.08
CA LYS A 116 -4.23 -14.14 4.86
C LYS A 116 -3.54 -13.03 4.07
N ILE A 117 -4.05 -11.81 4.19
CA ILE A 117 -3.52 -10.59 3.59
C ILE A 117 -3.17 -9.58 4.68
N GLY A 118 -2.15 -8.76 4.41
CA GLY A 118 -1.76 -7.68 5.33
C GLY A 118 -2.76 -6.52 5.35
N SER A 119 -2.61 -5.65 6.35
CA SER A 119 -3.32 -4.38 6.48
C SER A 119 -2.45 -3.23 6.00
N GLN A 120 -3.02 -2.25 5.31
CA GLN A 120 -2.33 -1.01 4.94
C GLN A 120 -1.98 -0.21 6.21
N TYR A 121 -2.88 -0.20 7.20
CA TYR A 121 -2.63 0.42 8.49
C TYR A 121 -1.34 -0.10 9.12
N ASN A 122 -1.18 -1.41 9.24
CA ASN A 122 0.04 -2.02 9.80
C ASN A 122 1.30 -1.80 8.94
N MET A 123 1.12 -1.49 7.66
CA MET A 123 2.22 -1.12 6.76
C MET A 123 2.70 0.32 6.97
N LEU A 124 1.82 1.22 7.41
CA LEU A 124 2.03 2.66 7.43
C LEU A 124 2.28 3.24 8.82
N THR A 125 1.91 2.49 9.88
CA THR A 125 1.93 3.00 11.26
C THR A 125 2.95 2.30 12.16
N SER A 126 3.23 2.96 13.30
CA SER A 126 3.92 2.36 14.46
C SER A 126 3.04 1.33 15.16
N GLY A 127 3.57 0.67 16.20
CA GLY A 127 2.77 -0.18 17.10
C GLY A 127 1.72 0.61 17.92
N GLU A 128 1.92 1.91 18.08
CA GLU A 128 1.05 2.83 18.82
C GLU A 128 0.05 3.57 17.90
N GLY A 129 0.17 3.39 16.58
CA GLY A 129 -0.75 3.94 15.60
C GLY A 129 -0.29 5.24 14.92
N ASP A 130 0.90 5.73 15.22
CA ASP A 130 1.44 6.92 14.55
C ASP A 130 1.76 6.63 13.09
N VAL A 131 1.40 7.54 12.19
CA VAL A 131 1.71 7.42 10.78
C VAL A 131 3.21 7.67 10.54
N LEU A 132 3.91 6.69 9.99
CA LEU A 132 5.36 6.70 9.78
C LEU A 132 5.79 7.04 8.34
N VAL A 133 4.94 7.73 7.61
CA VAL A 133 5.24 8.32 6.30
C VAL A 133 4.90 9.80 6.33
N HIS A 134 5.77 10.64 5.74
CA HIS A 134 5.59 12.10 5.72
C HIS A 134 4.49 12.53 4.75
N GLN A 135 4.33 11.78 3.65
CA GLN A 135 3.33 12.04 2.62
C GLN A 135 2.54 10.76 2.34
N LEU A 136 1.24 10.77 2.62
CA LEU A 136 0.34 9.68 2.30
C LEU A 136 -0.67 10.14 1.26
N PHE A 137 -0.67 9.49 0.09
CA PHE A 137 -1.56 9.81 -1.03
C PHE A 137 -2.68 8.80 -1.16
N ALA A 138 -3.89 9.27 -1.49
CA ALA A 138 -4.98 8.38 -1.86
C ALA A 138 -4.78 7.84 -3.29
N TYR A 139 -4.96 6.54 -3.45
CA TYR A 139 -4.93 5.87 -4.76
C TYR A 139 -5.97 6.43 -5.73
N GLU A 140 -7.09 6.88 -5.18
CA GLU A 140 -8.26 7.40 -5.88
C GLU A 140 -8.04 8.83 -6.43
N THR A 141 -6.99 9.52 -5.96
CA THR A 141 -6.61 10.87 -6.43
C THR A 141 -5.21 10.89 -7.04
N PRO A 142 -4.95 10.15 -8.14
CA PRO A 142 -3.60 9.91 -8.67
C PRO A 142 -2.90 11.19 -9.13
N ALA A 143 -3.65 12.25 -9.46
CA ALA A 143 -3.09 13.53 -9.86
C ALA A 143 -2.23 14.18 -8.78
N LEU A 144 -2.58 14.02 -7.49
CA LEU A 144 -1.81 14.56 -6.38
C LEU A 144 -0.43 13.92 -6.27
N LEU A 145 -0.38 12.58 -6.34
CA LEU A 145 0.89 11.85 -6.40
C LEU A 145 1.70 12.24 -7.63
N GLN A 146 1.04 12.37 -8.78
CA GLN A 146 1.70 12.75 -10.04
C GLN A 146 2.37 14.13 -9.92
N THR A 147 1.66 15.13 -9.41
CA THR A 147 2.19 16.48 -9.17
C THR A 147 3.36 16.44 -8.20
N PHE A 148 3.19 15.79 -7.04
CA PHE A 148 4.26 15.63 -6.05
C PHE A 148 5.54 15.01 -6.65
N LEU A 149 5.40 13.97 -7.47
CA LEU A 149 6.56 13.34 -8.09
C LEU A 149 7.20 14.23 -9.15
N ASN A 150 6.41 14.92 -9.97
CA ASN A 150 6.95 15.84 -10.98
C ASN A 150 7.76 16.97 -10.33
N ASP A 151 7.22 17.56 -9.26
CA ASP A 151 7.89 18.64 -8.53
C ASP A 151 9.17 18.12 -7.86
N ARG A 152 9.11 16.96 -7.20
CA ARG A 152 10.25 16.38 -6.49
C ARG A 152 11.39 15.98 -7.43
N PHE A 153 11.08 15.48 -8.61
CA PHE A 153 12.09 15.03 -9.59
C PHE A 153 12.46 16.12 -10.62
N GLY A 154 11.79 17.26 -10.62
CA GLY A 154 12.01 18.35 -11.57
C GLY A 154 11.75 17.96 -13.04
N GLN A 155 10.92 16.94 -13.27
CA GLN A 155 10.58 16.44 -14.58
C GLN A 155 9.25 15.69 -14.57
N GLU A 156 8.64 15.51 -15.74
CA GLU A 156 7.43 14.69 -15.86
C GLU A 156 7.73 13.22 -15.54
N ILE A 157 7.01 12.65 -14.57
CA ILE A 157 7.05 11.24 -14.19
C ILE A 157 5.79 10.58 -14.70
N VAL A 158 5.87 9.74 -15.72
CA VAL A 158 4.71 9.06 -16.31
C VAL A 158 4.39 7.78 -15.56
N LEU A 159 3.33 7.79 -14.76
CA LEU A 159 2.80 6.61 -14.07
C LEU A 159 1.85 5.82 -15.00
N LYS A 160 2.40 4.87 -15.75
CA LYS A 160 1.57 4.02 -16.63
C LYS A 160 0.74 3.05 -15.80
N GLN A 161 -0.58 3.12 -15.96
CA GLN A 161 -1.47 2.10 -15.39
C GLN A 161 -1.14 0.72 -16.01
N LYS A 162 -0.61 -0.20 -15.20
CA LYS A 162 -0.41 -1.59 -15.58
C LYS A 162 -1.06 -2.50 -14.54
N ASN A 163 -1.48 -3.69 -14.99
CA ASN A 163 -2.10 -4.71 -14.13
C ASN A 163 -3.45 -4.28 -13.50
N VAL A 164 -4.24 -3.50 -14.23
CA VAL A 164 -5.66 -3.37 -13.90
C VAL A 164 -6.23 -4.80 -13.96
N SER A 165 -6.63 -5.32 -12.81
CA SER A 165 -7.35 -6.62 -12.81
C SER A 165 -8.61 -6.45 -13.64
N PRO A 166 -8.96 -7.40 -14.52
CA PRO A 166 -10.25 -7.34 -15.22
C PRO A 166 -11.35 -7.06 -14.21
N PRO A 167 -12.39 -6.29 -14.60
CA PRO A 167 -13.56 -6.11 -13.77
C PRO A 167 -14.23 -7.48 -13.62
N ALA A 168 -13.83 -8.26 -12.63
CA ALA A 168 -14.61 -9.42 -12.21
C ALA A 168 -15.64 -8.88 -11.23
N ASP A 169 -16.91 -9.21 -11.46
CA ASP A 169 -17.96 -8.93 -10.49
C ASP A 169 -17.57 -9.58 -9.15
N ALA A 170 -17.42 -8.74 -8.16
CA ALA A 170 -17.13 -9.16 -6.80
C ALA A 170 -18.01 -8.33 -5.87
N PRO A 171 -19.35 -8.56 -5.92
CA PRO A 171 -20.28 -7.86 -5.07
C PRO A 171 -20.00 -8.19 -3.60
N LEU A 172 -20.23 -7.21 -2.72
CA LEU A 172 -20.11 -7.35 -1.28
C LEU A 172 -21.46 -7.02 -0.67
N SER A 173 -22.00 -7.93 0.12
CA SER A 173 -23.23 -7.69 0.88
C SER A 173 -23.00 -6.63 1.96
N ASP A 174 -24.08 -5.98 2.39
CA ASP A 174 -24.00 -4.94 3.43
C ASP A 174 -23.52 -5.50 4.77
N ASP A 175 -23.91 -6.72 5.11
CA ASP A 175 -23.46 -7.41 6.33
C ASP A 175 -21.93 -7.66 6.30
N MET A 176 -21.41 -8.13 5.17
CA MET A 176 -19.97 -8.37 5.03
C MET A 176 -19.18 -7.05 4.95
N ARG A 177 -19.76 -6.00 4.40
CA ARG A 177 -19.18 -4.64 4.42
C ARG A 177 -19.10 -4.10 5.84
N ALA A 178 -20.17 -4.22 6.64
CA ALA A 178 -20.18 -3.82 8.04
C ALA A 178 -19.14 -4.61 8.84
N ARG A 179 -19.07 -5.93 8.63
CA ARG A 179 -18.09 -6.80 9.26
C ARG A 179 -16.66 -6.40 8.92
N LEU A 180 -16.36 -6.11 7.65
CA LEU A 180 -15.03 -5.66 7.21
C LEU A 180 -14.65 -4.33 7.86
N ARG A 181 -15.59 -3.37 7.90
CA ARG A 181 -15.38 -2.07 8.55
C ARG A 181 -15.06 -2.23 10.04
N THR A 182 -15.77 -3.09 10.75
CA THR A 182 -15.50 -3.38 12.16
C THR A 182 -14.14 -4.03 12.36
N ALA A 183 -13.83 -5.07 11.59
CA ALA A 183 -12.58 -5.82 11.73
C ALA A 183 -11.33 -4.99 11.33
N ARG A 184 -11.50 -3.96 10.51
CA ARG A 184 -10.42 -3.08 10.05
C ARG A 184 -10.66 -1.61 10.37
N ALA A 185 -11.33 -1.31 11.49
CA ALA A 185 -11.75 0.04 11.86
C ALA A 185 -10.60 1.05 11.76
N ALA A 186 -9.44 0.79 12.36
CA ALA A 186 -8.29 1.69 12.30
C ALA A 186 -7.77 1.95 10.87
N GLU A 187 -7.91 0.97 9.96
CA GLU A 187 -7.54 1.16 8.54
C GLU A 187 -8.53 2.07 7.83
N PHE A 188 -9.84 1.95 8.11
CA PHE A 188 -10.86 2.85 7.58
C PHE A 188 -10.71 4.26 8.15
N GLU A 189 -10.49 4.40 9.46
CA GLU A 189 -10.26 5.70 10.12
C GLU A 189 -9.05 6.45 9.53
N LEU A 190 -7.94 5.73 9.28
CA LEU A 190 -6.78 6.34 8.62
C LEU A 190 -7.11 6.77 7.19
N TYR A 191 -7.88 5.97 6.46
CA TYR A 191 -8.30 6.32 5.11
C TYR A 191 -9.27 7.50 5.09
N ASP A 192 -10.22 7.56 6.01
CA ASP A 192 -11.16 8.68 6.14
C ASP A 192 -10.40 9.98 6.45
N ARG A 193 -9.43 9.97 7.39
CA ARG A 193 -8.52 11.10 7.64
C ARG A 193 -7.74 11.54 6.40
N LEU A 194 -7.28 10.58 5.58
CA LEU A 194 -6.59 10.87 4.32
C LEU A 194 -7.53 11.58 3.34
N MET A 195 -8.78 11.14 3.23
CA MET A 195 -9.78 11.75 2.34
C MET A 195 -10.23 13.12 2.84
N ASP A 196 -10.39 13.31 4.14
CA ASP A 196 -10.69 14.60 4.77
C ASP A 196 -9.57 15.63 4.54
N ALA A 197 -8.33 15.16 4.43
CA ALA A 197 -7.17 15.97 4.03
C ALA A 197 -7.07 16.21 2.50
N GLY A 198 -8.14 15.92 1.75
CA GLY A 198 -8.19 16.12 0.31
C GLY A 198 -7.39 15.11 -0.51
N GLY A 199 -7.03 13.95 0.06
CA GLY A 199 -6.32 12.87 -0.62
C GLY A 199 -4.79 12.95 -0.56
N ASN A 200 -4.23 13.92 0.14
CA ASN A 200 -2.83 13.96 0.57
C ASN A 200 -2.75 14.32 2.05
N PHE A 201 -2.42 13.34 2.89
CA PHE A 201 -2.22 13.54 4.32
C PHE A 201 -0.73 13.67 4.62
N GLN A 202 -0.37 14.75 5.31
CA GLN A 202 1.01 15.05 5.72
C GLN A 202 1.17 14.80 7.22
N SER A 203 2.26 14.15 7.61
CA SER A 203 2.62 13.94 9.00
C SER A 203 4.07 14.27 9.29
N GLN A 204 4.35 14.68 10.51
CA GLN A 204 5.69 14.79 11.03
C GLN A 204 6.05 13.49 11.75
N ILE A 205 7.26 13.00 11.50
CA ILE A 205 7.77 11.80 12.15
C ILE A 205 8.87 12.24 13.10
N GLY A 206 8.64 12.02 14.37
CA GLY A 206 9.63 12.28 15.42
C GLY A 206 10.81 11.30 15.37
#